data_10e22425fa177c49c56ed78e66de41d6
#
_entry.id   10e22425fa177c49c56ed78e66de41d6
#
_cell.length_a   1.000
_cell.length_b   1.000
_cell.length_c   1.000
_cell.angle_alpha   90.00
_cell.angle_beta   90.00
_cell.angle_gamma   90.00
#
_symmetry.space_group_name_H-M   'P 1'
#
loop_
_entity.id
_entity.type
_entity.pdbx_description
1 polymer ?
#
loop_
_entity_poly.entity_id
_entity_poly.type
_entity_poly.pdbx_seq_one_letter_code
_entity_poly.pdbx_strand_id
1 'polypeptide(L)' 'MATIQDKARALISSKMKVDESEITEDKHFFNDLGADSLDFVELSMTLEREFNVKFSEEDMSNVKTVGDIYALIEKYTK' A
#
# COMPACT_ATOMS: atom_id res chain seq x y z
N MET A 1 15.66 -12.48 1.20
CA MET A 1 15.67 -11.13 0.58
C MET A 1 14.26 -10.56 0.62
N ALA A 2 14.16 -9.27 0.82
CA ALA A 2 12.85 -8.62 0.85
C ALA A 2 12.28 -8.47 -0.55
N THR A 3 11.04 -8.89 -0.74
CA THR A 3 10.33 -8.72 -2.00
C THR A 3 9.64 -7.35 -2.00
N ILE A 4 9.05 -7.00 -3.14
CA ILE A 4 8.23 -5.79 -3.23
C ILE A 4 7.11 -5.85 -2.19
N GLN A 5 6.48 -7.01 -2.05
CA GLN A 5 5.40 -7.18 -1.09
C GLN A 5 5.89 -7.02 0.34
N ASP A 6 7.06 -7.58 0.66
CA ASP A 6 7.63 -7.45 2.00
C ASP A 6 7.90 -5.99 2.35
N LYS A 7 8.48 -5.24 1.41
CA LYS A 7 8.78 -3.83 1.63
C LYS A 7 7.51 -3.00 1.78
N ALA A 8 6.54 -3.25 0.90
CA ALA A 8 5.27 -2.53 0.95
C ALA A 8 4.53 -2.82 2.27
N ARG A 9 4.53 -4.09 2.68
CA ARG A 9 3.85 -4.47 3.92
C ARG A 9 4.50 -3.78 5.13
N ALA A 10 5.82 -3.70 5.16
CA ALA A 10 6.52 -3.03 6.25
C ALA A 10 6.14 -1.54 6.31
N LEU A 11 6.05 -0.89 5.16
CA LEU A 11 5.65 0.51 5.10
C LEU A 11 4.20 0.71 5.53
N ILE A 12 3.31 -0.18 5.09
CA ILE A 12 1.91 -0.12 5.50
C ILE A 12 1.80 -0.31 7.01
N SER A 13 2.52 -1.29 7.54
CA SER A 13 2.53 -1.56 8.97
C SER A 13 2.96 -0.33 9.77
N SER A 14 4.03 0.30 9.35
CA SER A 14 4.55 1.48 10.01
C SER A 14 3.57 2.64 9.95
N LYS A 15 2.96 2.86 8.80
CA LYS A 15 2.05 3.99 8.57
C LYS A 15 0.74 3.81 9.30
N MET A 16 0.19 2.61 9.24
CA MET A 16 -1.12 2.31 9.86
C MET A 16 -1.00 1.92 11.32
N LYS A 17 0.23 1.69 11.80
CA LYS A 17 0.49 1.25 13.17
C LYS A 17 -0.20 -0.07 13.48
N VAL A 18 -0.12 -0.98 12.52
CA VAL A 18 -0.71 -2.32 12.60
C VAL A 18 0.41 -3.33 12.40
N ASP A 19 0.36 -4.42 13.15
CA ASP A 19 1.37 -5.48 13.05
C ASP A 19 1.38 -6.05 11.63
N GLU A 20 2.57 -6.33 11.09
CA GLU A 20 2.70 -6.88 9.75
C GLU A 20 1.92 -8.19 9.58
N SER A 21 1.81 -8.97 10.64
CA SER A 21 1.07 -10.23 10.60
C SER A 21 -0.41 -10.05 10.32
N GLU A 22 -0.93 -8.85 10.56
CA GLU A 22 -2.33 -8.55 10.31
C GLU A 22 -2.57 -7.95 8.93
N ILE A 23 -1.50 -7.66 8.19
CA ILE A 23 -1.61 -7.04 6.87
C ILE A 23 -1.58 -8.12 5.81
N THR A 24 -2.76 -8.69 5.54
CA THR A 24 -2.92 -9.69 4.50
C THR A 24 -3.53 -9.03 3.27
N GLU A 25 -3.45 -9.71 2.13
CA GLU A 25 -3.86 -9.12 0.86
C GLU A 25 -5.35 -8.79 0.80
N ASP A 26 -6.16 -9.48 1.58
CA ASP A 26 -7.62 -9.26 1.58
C ASP A 26 -8.05 -8.11 2.49
N LYS A 27 -7.14 -7.53 3.26
CA LYS A 27 -7.48 -6.42 4.15
C LYS A 27 -7.78 -5.15 3.37
N HIS A 28 -8.89 -4.51 3.70
CA HIS A 28 -9.32 -3.26 3.09
C HIS A 28 -8.73 -2.09 3.88
N PHE A 29 -8.11 -1.14 3.19
CA PHE A 29 -7.43 -0.04 3.88
C PHE A 29 -8.36 0.75 4.80
N PHE A 30 -9.55 1.06 4.33
CA PHE A 30 -10.48 1.87 5.12
C PHE A 30 -11.29 1.06 6.10
N ASN A 31 -11.77 -0.11 5.69
CA ASN A 31 -12.67 -0.91 6.52
C ASN A 31 -11.95 -1.78 7.53
N ASP A 32 -10.80 -2.33 7.16
CA ASP A 32 -10.11 -3.30 8.01
C ASP A 32 -8.90 -2.70 8.72
N LEU A 33 -8.19 -1.78 8.08
CA LEU A 33 -7.00 -1.18 8.65
C LEU A 33 -7.25 0.18 9.29
N GLY A 34 -8.45 0.72 9.10
CA GLY A 34 -8.84 1.96 9.75
C GLY A 34 -8.19 3.22 9.19
N ALA A 35 -7.71 3.18 7.97
CA ALA A 35 -7.10 4.34 7.34
C ALA A 35 -8.19 5.36 6.97
N ASP A 36 -7.88 6.64 7.07
CA ASP A 36 -8.72 7.67 6.48
C ASP A 36 -8.09 8.14 5.16
N SER A 37 -8.73 9.10 4.49
CA SER A 37 -8.25 9.57 3.20
C SER A 37 -6.84 10.15 3.28
N LEU A 38 -6.54 10.88 4.35
CA LEU A 38 -5.23 11.48 4.53
C LEU A 38 -4.17 10.41 4.75
N ASP A 39 -4.47 9.42 5.57
CA ASP A 39 -3.56 8.29 5.80
C ASP A 39 -3.24 7.58 4.48
N PHE A 40 -4.26 7.36 3.68
CA PHE A 40 -4.10 6.67 2.41
C PHE A 40 -3.24 7.48 1.43
N VAL A 41 -3.47 8.79 1.36
CA VAL A 41 -2.67 9.67 0.50
C VAL A 41 -1.21 9.67 0.94
N GLU A 42 -0.96 9.78 2.24
CA GLU A 42 0.40 9.76 2.77
C GLU A 42 1.08 8.44 2.49
N LEU A 43 0.35 7.34 2.64
CA LEU A 43 0.89 6.02 2.35
C LEU A 43 1.27 5.89 0.89
N SER A 44 0.40 6.35 -0.01
CA SER A 44 0.68 6.27 -1.44
C SER A 44 1.92 7.07 -1.81
N MET A 45 2.09 8.25 -1.22
CA MET A 45 3.28 9.07 -1.46
C MET A 45 4.54 8.39 -0.95
N THR A 46 4.45 7.75 0.20
CA THR A 46 5.59 7.01 0.76
C THR A 46 5.99 5.85 -0.16
N LEU A 47 4.99 5.12 -0.66
CA LEU A 47 5.24 4.01 -1.57
C LEU A 47 5.83 4.49 -2.90
N GLU A 48 5.33 5.59 -3.42
CA GLU A 48 5.88 6.18 -4.64
C GLU A 48 7.36 6.51 -4.49
N ARG A 49 7.71 7.09 -3.35
CA ARG A 49 9.08 7.47 -3.08
C ARG A 49 9.99 6.26 -2.89
N GLU A 50 9.48 5.26 -2.13
CA GLU A 50 10.27 4.07 -1.84
C GLU A 50 10.57 3.26 -3.09
N PHE A 51 9.60 3.15 -3.98
CA PHE A 51 9.74 2.33 -5.19
C PHE A 51 10.08 3.14 -6.42
N ASN A 52 10.22 4.46 -6.26
CA ASN A 52 10.55 5.37 -7.35
C ASN A 52 9.56 5.25 -8.51
N VAL A 53 8.28 5.29 -8.19
CA VAL A 53 7.19 5.19 -9.16
C VAL A 53 6.20 6.32 -8.89
N LYS A 54 5.31 6.55 -9.85
CA LYS A 54 4.25 7.53 -9.67
C LYS A 54 2.93 6.93 -10.14
N PHE A 55 1.99 6.82 -9.21
CA PHE A 55 0.67 6.26 -9.50
C PHE A 55 -0.24 7.35 -10.05
N SER A 56 -1.08 6.98 -11.01
CA SER A 56 -2.11 7.91 -11.51
C SER A 56 -3.26 7.97 -10.51
N GLU A 57 -4.06 9.03 -10.61
CA GLU A 57 -5.24 9.16 -9.76
C GLU A 57 -6.23 8.04 -10.05
N GLU A 58 -6.35 7.67 -11.32
CA GLU A 58 -7.24 6.57 -11.71
C GLU A 58 -6.80 5.25 -11.07
N ASP A 59 -5.50 4.96 -11.11
CA ASP A 59 -4.98 3.74 -10.48
C ASP A 59 -5.26 3.74 -8.98
N MET A 60 -5.03 4.87 -8.32
CA MET A 60 -5.25 4.95 -6.88
C MET A 60 -6.72 4.82 -6.51
N SER A 61 -7.61 5.33 -7.35
CA SER A 61 -9.04 5.23 -7.07
C SER A 61 -9.53 3.78 -7.12
N ASN A 62 -8.80 2.91 -7.80
CA ASN A 62 -9.15 1.50 -7.90
C ASN A 62 -8.54 0.65 -6.78
N VAL A 63 -7.65 1.21 -5.98
CA VAL A 63 -7.02 0.48 -4.88
C VAL A 63 -7.96 0.51 -3.68
N LYS A 64 -8.31 -0.67 -3.19
CA LYS A 64 -9.14 -0.81 -2.00
C LYS A 64 -8.49 -1.70 -0.96
N THR A 65 -7.78 -2.73 -1.39
CA THR A 65 -7.16 -3.70 -0.49
C THR A 65 -5.64 -3.66 -0.61
N VAL A 66 -4.99 -4.32 0.34
CA VAL A 66 -3.53 -4.46 0.34
C VAL A 66 -3.08 -5.17 -0.94
N GLY A 67 -3.80 -6.21 -1.37
CA GLY A 67 -3.48 -6.91 -2.60
C GLY A 67 -3.52 -6.01 -3.82
N ASP A 68 -4.47 -5.07 -3.86
CA ASP A 68 -4.56 -4.11 -4.95
C ASP A 68 -3.31 -3.23 -5.03
N ILE A 69 -2.79 -2.78 -3.88
CA ILE A 69 -1.60 -1.93 -3.88
C ILE A 69 -0.36 -2.74 -4.28
N TYR A 70 -0.27 -4.00 -3.86
CA TYR A 70 0.83 -4.86 -4.28
C TYR A 70 0.84 -5.01 -5.80
N ALA A 71 -0.33 -5.28 -6.39
CA ALA A 71 -0.44 -5.44 -7.84
C ALA A 71 -0.07 -4.15 -8.57
N LEU A 72 -0.47 -3.02 -8.01
CA LEU A 72 -0.17 -1.73 -8.62
C LEU A 72 1.33 -1.44 -8.60
N ILE A 73 1.99 -1.70 -7.49
CA ILE A 73 3.44 -1.51 -7.39
C ILE A 73 4.15 -2.40 -8.40
N GLU A 74 3.74 -3.66 -8.50
CA GLU A 74 4.34 -4.58 -9.46
C GLU A 74 4.16 -4.10 -10.89
N LYS A 75 2.98 -3.56 -11.20
CA LYS A 75 2.71 -3.03 -12.54
C LYS A 75 3.70 -1.93 -12.93
N TYR A 76 4.05 -1.06 -11.99
CA TYR A 76 4.91 0.08 -12.26
C TYR A 76 6.40 -0.24 -12.13
N THR A 77 6.76 -1.36 -11.52
CA THR A 77 8.17 -1.72 -11.29
C THR A 77 8.68 -2.78 -12.26
N LYS A 78 7.83 -3.33 -13.09
CA LYS A 78 8.25 -4.31 -14.10
C LYS A 78 8.83 -3.64 -15.33
#